data_09f7a8b2e56cad32e44c7eb42d07fa0a
#
_entry.id   09f7a8b2e56cad32e44c7eb42d07fa0a
#
_cell.length_a   1.000
_cell.length_b   1.000
_cell.length_c   1.000
_cell.angle_alpha   90.00
_cell.angle_beta   90.00
_cell.angle_gamma   90.00
#
_symmetry.space_group_name_H-M   'P 1'
#
loop_
_entity.id
_entity.type
_entity.pdbx_description
1 polymer ?
#
loop_
_entity_poly.entity_id
_entity_poly.type
_entity_poly.pdbx_seq_one_letter_code
_entity_poly.pdbx_strand_id
1 'polypeptide(L)'
;MLKTKISILGAVAAGVMMVSSVAHAVPKLPCDTAQLIVPWKPGGGTQVLYALVEKTISEMDTPYNLKVVTVPGQGGNKGAKQAAKAKPDGCTLFEFTSRPSLVF
;
A
#
# COMPACT_ATOMS: atom_id res chain seq x y z
N MET A 1 27.98 -50.59 24.83
CA MET A 1 27.21 -50.53 23.55
C MET A 1 26.00 -49.62 23.59
N LEU A 2 25.47 -49.25 24.73
CA LEU A 2 24.33 -48.32 24.85
C LEU A 2 24.72 -46.84 24.81
N LYS A 3 26.00 -46.48 24.92
CA LYS A 3 26.46 -45.08 24.97
C LYS A 3 26.52 -44.38 23.61
N THR A 4 26.53 -45.10 22.50
CA THR A 4 26.61 -44.53 21.14
C THR A 4 25.25 -44.08 20.58
N LYS A 5 24.15 -44.53 21.14
CA LYS A 5 22.81 -44.20 20.65
C LYS A 5 22.26 -42.91 21.18
N ILE A 6 22.81 -42.37 22.25
CA ILE A 6 22.36 -41.12 22.88
C ILE A 6 22.94 -39.89 22.21
N SER A 7 24.11 -40.03 21.56
CA SER A 7 24.77 -38.95 20.87
C SER A 7 24.04 -38.51 19.58
N ILE A 8 23.24 -39.35 18.98
CA ILE A 8 22.50 -39.05 17.72
C ILE A 8 21.25 -38.27 18.01
N LEU A 9 20.63 -38.47 19.17
CA LEU A 9 19.44 -37.71 19.57
C LEU A 9 19.76 -36.25 19.98
N GLY A 10 20.99 -35.97 20.43
CA GLY A 10 21.41 -34.60 20.73
C GLY A 10 21.70 -33.73 19.50
N ALA A 11 22.05 -34.35 18.36
CA ALA A 11 22.35 -33.64 17.13
C ALA A 11 21.09 -33.17 16.39
N VAL A 12 19.97 -33.85 16.59
CA VAL A 12 18.70 -33.50 15.93
C VAL A 12 18.00 -32.33 16.62
N ALA A 13 18.26 -32.12 17.90
CA ALA A 13 17.67 -31.01 18.66
C ALA A 13 18.33 -29.66 18.36
N ALA A 14 19.52 -29.64 17.74
CA ALA A 14 20.21 -28.41 17.32
C ALA A 14 19.70 -27.82 16.00
N GLY A 15 18.80 -28.49 15.32
CA GLY A 15 18.15 -28.03 14.08
C GLY A 15 16.92 -27.16 14.37
N VAL A 16 16.97 -26.32 15.40
CA VAL A 16 15.96 -25.26 15.56
C VAL A 16 16.16 -24.32 14.40
N MET A 17 15.28 -24.42 13.42
CA MET A 17 15.19 -23.47 12.32
C MET A 17 15.01 -22.09 12.96
N MET A 18 16.05 -21.28 12.90
CA MET A 18 15.89 -19.85 13.04
C MET A 18 15.08 -19.40 11.82
N VAL A 19 13.77 -19.34 12.00
CA VAL A 19 12.92 -18.58 11.10
C VAL A 19 13.35 -17.13 11.30
N SER A 20 14.31 -16.72 10.49
CA SER A 20 14.63 -15.31 10.38
C SER A 20 13.38 -14.64 9.84
N SER A 21 12.59 -14.06 10.72
CA SER A 21 11.54 -13.14 10.33
C SER A 21 12.25 -12.00 9.61
N VAL A 22 12.20 -12.02 8.29
CA VAL A 22 12.63 -10.89 7.47
C VAL A 22 11.65 -9.78 7.79
N ALA A 23 12.03 -8.90 8.72
CA ALA A 23 11.32 -7.67 8.93
C ALA A 23 11.44 -6.88 7.62
N HIS A 24 10.37 -6.86 6.84
CA HIS A 24 10.29 -5.99 5.67
C HIS A 24 10.22 -4.56 6.20
N ALA A 25 11.33 -3.85 6.14
CA ALA A 25 11.34 -2.42 6.39
C ALA A 25 10.40 -1.76 5.38
N VAL A 26 9.37 -1.08 5.88
CA VAL A 26 8.49 -0.28 5.03
C VAL A 26 9.34 0.82 4.38
N PRO A 27 9.42 0.90 3.04
CA PRO A 27 10.20 1.93 2.38
C PRO A 27 9.70 3.31 2.84
N LYS A 28 10.63 4.17 3.25
CA LYS A 28 10.29 5.54 3.60
C LYS A 28 9.92 6.30 2.32
N LEU A 29 8.70 6.81 2.27
CA LEU A 29 8.26 7.69 1.18
C LEU A 29 8.92 9.07 1.31
N PRO A 30 9.20 9.77 0.20
CA PRO A 30 9.77 11.12 0.22
C PRO A 30 8.75 12.19 0.62
N CYS A 31 7.53 11.82 0.98
CA CYS A 31 6.44 12.71 1.41
C CYS A 31 5.79 12.19 2.68
N ASP A 32 5.31 13.09 3.52
CA ASP A 32 4.51 12.76 4.70
C ASP A 32 3.02 12.60 4.36
N THR A 33 2.58 13.19 3.26
CA THR A 33 1.21 13.11 2.77
C THR A 33 1.20 12.66 1.31
N ALA A 34 0.61 11.51 1.04
CA ALA A 34 0.33 11.05 -0.32
C ALA A 34 -0.99 11.62 -0.81
N GLN A 35 -1.06 11.94 -2.08
CA GLN A 35 -2.31 12.37 -2.74
C GLN A 35 -2.97 11.18 -3.42
N LEU A 36 -4.26 11.00 -3.20
CA LEU A 36 -5.08 10.06 -3.96
C LEU A 36 -5.97 10.83 -4.93
N ILE A 37 -5.70 10.70 -6.21
CA ILE A 37 -6.51 11.30 -7.26
C ILE A 37 -7.73 10.41 -7.52
N VAL A 38 -8.90 10.97 -7.26
CA VAL A 38 -10.20 10.35 -7.54
C VAL A 38 -10.80 11.03 -8.77
N PRO A 39 -11.02 10.30 -9.88
CA PRO A 39 -11.41 10.91 -11.16
C PRO A 39 -12.93 11.19 -11.28
N TRP A 40 -13.60 11.26 -10.16
CA TRP A 40 -15.06 11.45 -10.11
C TRP A 40 -15.44 12.74 -9.40
N LYS A 41 -16.68 13.16 -9.60
CA LYS A 41 -17.22 14.38 -8.98
C LYS A 41 -17.23 14.27 -7.45
N PRO A 42 -16.97 15.38 -6.73
CA PRO A 42 -17.15 15.44 -5.28
C PRO A 42 -18.56 15.06 -4.87
N GLY A 43 -18.69 14.40 -3.71
CA GLY A 43 -19.97 13.95 -3.18
C GLY A 43 -20.48 12.62 -3.74
N GLY A 44 -19.80 12.02 -4.72
CA GLY A 44 -20.09 10.67 -5.18
C GLY A 44 -19.66 9.58 -4.19
N GLY A 45 -20.20 8.37 -4.35
CA GLY A 45 -19.91 7.26 -3.43
C GLY A 45 -18.42 6.94 -3.31
N THR A 46 -17.69 7.00 -4.40
CA THR A 46 -16.24 6.77 -4.41
C THR A 46 -15.49 7.81 -3.58
N GLN A 47 -15.81 9.08 -3.74
CA GLN A 47 -15.16 10.15 -2.97
C GLN A 47 -15.50 10.03 -1.48
N VAL A 48 -16.74 9.70 -1.14
CA VAL A 48 -17.16 9.49 0.25
C VAL A 48 -16.41 8.31 0.88
N LEU A 49 -16.24 7.22 0.15
CA LEU A 49 -15.47 6.06 0.61
C LEU A 49 -14.01 6.44 0.91
N TYR A 50 -13.35 7.11 -0.02
CA TYR A 50 -11.95 7.50 0.18
C TYR A 50 -11.76 8.61 1.21
N ALA A 51 -12.75 9.48 1.40
CA ALA A 51 -12.74 10.43 2.52
C ALA A 51 -12.77 9.71 3.88
N LEU A 52 -13.49 8.59 3.97
CA LEU A 52 -13.47 7.74 5.16
C LEU A 52 -12.10 7.10 5.36
N VAL A 53 -11.46 6.62 4.30
CA VAL A 53 -10.10 6.09 4.34
C VAL A 53 -9.09 7.16 4.78
N GLU A 54 -9.18 8.37 4.22
CA GLU A 54 -8.36 9.53 4.63
C GLU A 54 -8.47 9.78 6.13
N LYS A 55 -9.72 9.83 6.64
CA LYS A 55 -10.00 10.01 8.06
C LYS A 55 -9.39 8.88 8.91
N THR A 56 -9.63 7.63 8.50
CA THR A 56 -9.12 6.46 9.24
C THR A 56 -7.59 6.48 9.34
N ILE A 57 -6.89 6.80 8.25
CA ILE A 57 -5.42 6.90 8.25
C ILE A 57 -4.96 8.02 9.20
N SER A 58 -5.67 9.16 9.23
CA SER A 58 -5.31 10.26 10.13
C SER A 58 -5.48 9.93 11.61
N GLU A 59 -6.28 8.92 11.94
CA GLU A 59 -6.51 8.43 13.30
C GLU A 59 -5.57 7.27 13.68
N MET A 60 -4.82 6.72 12.71
CA MET A 60 -3.85 5.66 12.94
C MET A 60 -2.52 6.22 13.45
N ASP A 61 -1.81 5.42 14.24
CA ASP A 61 -0.42 5.72 14.63
C ASP A 61 0.54 5.40 13.47
N THR A 62 0.58 6.30 12.51
CA THR A 62 1.43 6.21 11.32
C THR A 62 2.02 7.59 10.97
N PRO A 63 3.26 7.66 10.50
CA PRO A 63 3.86 8.90 10.07
C PRO A 63 3.29 9.44 8.74
N TYR A 64 2.41 8.69 8.10
CA TYR A 64 1.87 9.02 6.77
C TYR A 64 0.43 9.50 6.85
N ASN A 65 0.09 10.42 5.98
CA ASN A 65 -1.26 10.90 5.76
C ASN A 65 -1.68 10.67 4.30
N LEU A 66 -2.97 10.57 4.08
CA LEU A 66 -3.57 10.52 2.75
C LEU A 66 -4.40 11.79 2.53
N LYS A 67 -4.31 12.37 1.35
CA LYS A 67 -5.16 13.48 0.91
C LYS A 67 -5.92 13.07 -0.32
N VAL A 68 -7.23 13.04 -0.24
CA VAL A 68 -8.10 12.77 -1.39
C VAL A 68 -8.29 14.04 -2.21
N VAL A 69 -8.00 13.96 -3.50
CA VAL A 69 -8.14 15.06 -4.45
C VAL A 69 -9.04 14.61 -5.61
N THR A 70 -10.14 15.30 -5.81
CA THR A 70 -11.05 14.99 -6.92
C THR A 70 -10.62 15.72 -8.18
N VAL A 71 -10.47 14.98 -9.28
CA VAL A 71 -10.15 15.52 -10.61
C VAL A 71 -11.13 14.96 -11.63
N PRO A 72 -12.37 15.44 -11.65
CA PRO A 72 -13.38 14.95 -12.56
C PRO A 72 -13.16 15.46 -13.98
N GLY A 73 -13.71 14.74 -14.92
CA GLY A 73 -13.76 15.14 -16.33
C GLY A 73 -13.35 14.04 -17.30
N GLN A 74 -13.89 14.09 -18.50
CA GLN A 74 -13.57 13.19 -19.61
C GLN A 74 -13.69 11.69 -19.26
N GLY A 75 -14.70 11.31 -18.46
CA GLY A 75 -14.90 9.92 -18.04
C GLY A 75 -13.76 9.34 -17.20
N GLY A 76 -13.05 10.17 -16.44
CA GLY A 76 -11.89 9.81 -15.61
C GLY A 76 -10.54 10.06 -16.28
N ASN A 77 -10.49 10.32 -17.57
CA ASN A 77 -9.24 10.53 -18.32
C ASN A 77 -8.44 11.75 -17.84
N LYS A 78 -9.12 12.81 -17.41
CA LYS A 78 -8.43 13.99 -16.88
C LYS A 78 -7.62 13.68 -15.65
N GLY A 79 -8.20 12.97 -14.68
CA GLY A 79 -7.50 12.51 -13.47
C GLY A 79 -6.38 11.52 -13.78
N ALA A 80 -6.63 10.58 -14.70
CA ALA A 80 -5.61 9.61 -15.11
C ALA A 80 -4.39 10.28 -15.76
N LYS A 81 -4.59 11.26 -16.62
CA LYS A 81 -3.49 12.04 -17.22
C LYS A 81 -2.69 12.82 -16.18
N GLN A 82 -3.36 13.39 -15.20
CA GLN A 82 -2.70 14.10 -14.11
C GLN A 82 -1.85 13.13 -13.26
N ALA A 83 -2.39 11.96 -12.92
CA ALA A 83 -1.66 10.94 -12.17
C ALA A 83 -0.44 10.41 -12.95
N ALA A 84 -0.60 10.19 -14.26
CA ALA A 84 0.47 9.70 -15.13
C ALA A 84 1.66 10.68 -15.24
N LYS A 85 1.43 11.97 -15.06
CA LYS A 85 2.47 13.02 -15.08
C LYS A 85 3.15 13.21 -13.72
N ALA A 86 2.62 12.63 -12.67
CA ALA A 86 3.19 12.74 -11.33
C ALA A 86 4.52 11.98 -11.24
N LYS A 87 5.36 12.38 -10.28
CA LYS A 87 6.60 11.64 -10.01
C LYS A 87 6.28 10.22 -9.54
N PRO A 88 7.00 9.20 -10.04
CA PRO A 88 6.78 7.81 -9.64
C PRO A 88 7.47 7.49 -8.30
N ASP A 89 7.15 8.23 -7.26
CA ASP A 89 7.77 8.16 -5.94
C ASP A 89 6.83 7.58 -4.85
N GLY A 90 5.61 7.18 -5.23
CA GLY A 90 4.60 6.67 -4.31
C GLY A 90 3.81 7.76 -3.58
N CYS A 91 4.05 9.05 -3.86
CA CYS A 91 3.36 10.18 -3.24
C CYS A 91 2.09 10.61 -3.97
N THR A 92 1.85 10.08 -5.16
CA THR A 92 0.63 10.28 -5.93
C THR A 92 0.04 8.93 -6.29
N LEU A 93 -1.16 8.67 -5.83
CA LEU A 93 -1.94 7.47 -6.09
C LEU A 93 -3.13 7.84 -7.00
N PHE A 94 -3.59 6.87 -7.75
CA PHE A 94 -4.75 7.04 -8.62
C PHE A 94 -5.78 5.96 -8.32
N GLU A 95 -7.02 6.37 -8.11
CA GLU A 95 -8.15 5.46 -8.00
C GLU A 95 -8.53 4.96 -9.37
N PHE A 96 -8.49 3.65 -9.54
CA PHE A 96 -8.84 2.99 -10.77
C PHE A 96 -10.12 2.18 -10.59
N THR A 97 -11.21 2.68 -11.13
CA THR A 97 -12.40 1.86 -11.31
C THR A 97 -12.25 1.06 -12.60
N SER A 98 -12.42 -0.25 -12.50
CA SER A 98 -12.35 -1.17 -13.64
C SER A 98 -13.48 -0.92 -14.63
N ARG A 99 -13.40 0.18 -15.36
CA ARG A 99 -14.18 0.35 -16.60
C ARG A 99 -13.26 0.04 -17.77
N PRO A 100 -13.67 -0.80 -18.72
CA PRO A 100 -12.86 -1.19 -19.88
C PRO A 100 -12.57 -0.07 -20.88
N SER A 101 -12.83 1.18 -20.53
CA SER A 101 -12.68 2.34 -21.41
C SER A 101 -11.38 3.13 -21.21
N LEU A 102 -10.42 2.62 -20.43
CA LEU A 102 -9.07 3.16 -20.44
C LEU A 102 -8.32 2.61 -21.65
N VAL A 103 -8.64 3.13 -22.82
CA VAL A 103 -7.81 3.01 -24.00
C VAL A 103 -6.79 4.15 -23.89
N PHE A 104 -5.56 3.80 -23.61
CA PHE A 104 -4.43 4.72 -23.67
C PHE A 104 -4.03 4.93 -25.15
#